data_90e800770bd5ff84ff362bb4e197af0f
#
_entry.id   90e800770bd5ff84ff362bb4e197af0f
#
_cell.length_a   1.000
_cell.length_b   1.000
_cell.length_c   1.000
_cell.angle_alpha   90.00
_cell.angle_beta   90.00
_cell.angle_gamma   90.00
#
_symmetry.space_group_name_H-M   'P 1'
#
loop_
_entity.id
_entity.type
_entity.pdbx_description
1 polymer ?
#
loop_
_entity_poly.entity_id
_entity_poly.type
_entity_poly.pdbx_seq_one_letter_code
_entity_poly.pdbx_strand_id
1 'polypeptide(L)'
;MGVSEPLYNGNAGLMFSWKDFSINFSFGYHWGGKLYNSTLLNKVEVTKNVIRNGNVDKRVLSNRWLHDGDVVFFRGISDVATRATSRFVMKDNVFELQSASVQYKWHAPYLRCLGLQTITFGVNMSDLFYVSSVKRERGTSYPFARTVGANVSLLF
;
A
#
# COMPACT_ATOMS: atom_id res chain seq x y z
N MET A 1 2.69 21.10 15.19
CA MET A 1 2.93 19.78 14.58
C MET A 1 1.77 18.88 14.97
N GLY A 2 1.47 17.80 14.27
CA GLY A 2 0.33 16.93 14.59
C GLY A 2 0.77 15.60 15.16
N VAL A 3 -0.19 14.82 15.63
CA VAL A 3 0.01 13.47 16.14
C VAL A 3 0.08 12.51 14.95
N SER A 4 1.03 11.58 14.95
CA SER A 4 1.18 10.56 13.90
C SER A 4 0.16 9.42 14.06
N GLU A 5 -0.38 9.24 15.24
CA GLU A 5 -1.39 8.22 15.50
C GLU A 5 -2.71 8.58 14.82
N PRO A 6 -3.37 7.64 14.14
CA PRO A 6 -4.67 7.86 13.57
C PRO A 6 -5.72 8.04 14.66
N LEU A 7 -6.67 8.96 14.44
CA LEU A 7 -7.81 9.16 15.35
C LEU A 7 -8.76 7.96 15.30
N TYR A 8 -8.90 7.36 14.13
CA TYR A 8 -9.74 6.20 13.88
C TYR A 8 -8.94 5.16 13.13
N ASN A 9 -8.89 3.95 13.67
CA ASN A 9 -8.34 2.78 12.97
C ASN A 9 -9.24 1.58 13.23
N GLY A 10 -9.30 0.67 12.28
CA GLY A 10 -10.07 -0.54 12.42
C GLY A 10 -9.94 -1.46 11.22
N ASN A 11 -10.49 -2.66 11.42
CA ASN A 11 -10.59 -3.66 10.38
C ASN A 11 -12.07 -4.05 10.22
N ALA A 12 -12.47 -4.32 8.99
CA ALA A 12 -13.79 -4.84 8.64
C ALA A 12 -13.61 -6.09 7.80
N GLY A 13 -14.33 -7.17 8.15
CA GLY A 13 -14.35 -8.42 7.42
C GLY A 13 -15.70 -8.67 6.78
N LEU A 14 -15.70 -9.15 5.55
CA LEU A 14 -16.90 -9.65 4.87
C LEU A 14 -16.66 -11.12 4.53
N MET A 15 -17.60 -11.97 4.95
CA MET A 15 -17.62 -13.37 4.62
C MET A 15 -18.88 -13.68 3.85
N PHE A 16 -18.74 -14.31 2.70
CA PHE A 16 -19.82 -14.79 1.88
C PHE A 16 -19.64 -16.30 1.65
N SER A 17 -20.68 -17.08 1.95
CA SER A 17 -20.69 -18.52 1.73
C SER A 17 -21.92 -18.91 0.93
N TRP A 18 -21.69 -19.63 -0.16
CA TRP A 18 -22.77 -20.14 -1.01
C TRP A 18 -22.43 -21.56 -1.48
N LYS A 19 -23.22 -22.52 -0.98
CA LYS A 19 -22.97 -23.94 -1.20
C LYS A 19 -21.51 -24.31 -0.80
N ASP A 20 -20.72 -24.74 -1.78
CA ASP A 20 -19.33 -25.18 -1.61
C ASP A 20 -18.31 -24.03 -1.77
N PHE A 21 -18.78 -22.81 -2.07
CA PHE A 21 -17.96 -21.62 -2.18
C PHE A 21 -17.94 -20.80 -0.90
N SER A 22 -16.76 -20.35 -0.51
CA SER A 22 -16.57 -19.40 0.57
C SER A 22 -15.62 -18.31 0.10
N ILE A 23 -16.01 -17.05 0.29
CA ILE A 23 -15.22 -15.87 -0.07
C ILE A 23 -15.09 -15.01 1.17
N ASN A 24 -13.85 -14.61 1.50
CA ASN A 24 -13.58 -13.73 2.62
C ASN A 24 -12.80 -12.51 2.12
N PHE A 25 -13.18 -11.34 2.61
CA PHE A 25 -12.45 -10.09 2.41
C PHE A 25 -12.12 -9.48 3.75
N SER A 26 -10.91 -8.96 3.88
CA SER A 26 -10.48 -8.20 5.04
C SER A 26 -10.03 -6.81 4.59
N PHE A 27 -10.68 -5.79 5.11
CA PHE A 27 -10.39 -4.39 4.86
C PHE A 27 -9.75 -3.77 6.09
N GLY A 28 -8.73 -2.96 5.88
CA GLY A 28 -8.16 -2.10 6.90
C GLY A 28 -8.44 -0.64 6.59
N TYR A 29 -8.62 0.16 7.63
CA TYR A 29 -8.72 1.60 7.47
C TYR A 29 -8.09 2.34 8.65
N HIS A 30 -7.49 3.48 8.36
CA HIS A 30 -7.09 4.43 9.37
C HIS A 30 -7.25 5.87 8.87
N TRP A 31 -7.70 6.77 9.74
CA TRP A 31 -7.98 8.16 9.42
C TRP A 31 -7.56 9.12 10.54
N GLY A 32 -7.24 10.34 10.14
CA GLY A 32 -6.99 11.45 11.06
C GLY A 32 -5.56 11.52 11.58
N GLY A 33 -4.67 10.62 11.16
CA GLY A 33 -3.25 10.70 11.44
C GLY A 33 -2.53 11.74 10.60
N LYS A 34 -1.30 12.04 10.97
CA LYS A 34 -0.37 12.87 10.17
C LYS A 34 0.91 12.11 9.91
N LEU A 35 1.33 12.10 8.67
CA LEU A 35 2.56 11.46 8.21
C LEU A 35 3.56 12.52 7.77
N TYR A 36 4.80 12.40 8.23
CA TYR A 36 5.91 13.16 7.68
C TYR A 36 6.45 12.45 6.43
N ASN A 37 6.26 13.07 5.26
CA ASN A 37 6.67 12.50 3.99
C ASN A 37 8.17 12.76 3.74
N SER A 38 9.02 11.98 4.40
CA SER A 38 10.47 12.03 4.22
C SER A 38 10.92 11.71 2.79
N THR A 39 10.13 10.96 2.04
CA THR A 39 10.45 10.62 0.65
C THR A 39 10.42 11.83 -0.26
N LEU A 40 9.45 12.73 -0.10
CA LEU A 40 9.44 13.99 -0.85
C LEU A 40 10.64 14.85 -0.52
N LEU A 41 11.03 14.93 0.76
CA LEU A 41 12.21 15.65 1.16
C LEU A 41 13.48 15.06 0.55
N ASN A 42 13.66 13.74 0.67
CA ASN A 42 14.92 13.08 0.32
C ASN A 42 15.07 12.79 -1.19
N LYS A 43 13.96 12.62 -1.91
CA LYS A 43 14.00 12.26 -3.35
C LYS A 43 13.62 13.41 -4.27
N VAL A 44 12.89 14.41 -3.80
CA VAL A 44 12.41 15.52 -4.63
C VAL A 44 13.10 16.84 -4.28
N GLU A 45 13.23 17.20 -3.02
CA GLU A 45 13.98 18.40 -2.60
C GLU A 45 15.49 18.15 -2.47
N VAL A 46 16.08 17.52 -3.44
CA VAL A 46 17.50 17.22 -3.50
C VAL A 46 18.36 18.45 -3.80
N THR A 47 19.64 18.40 -3.40
CA THR A 47 20.62 19.43 -3.70
C THR A 47 21.15 19.34 -5.14
N LYS A 48 21.76 20.42 -5.65
CA LYS A 48 22.43 20.43 -6.97
C LYS A 48 23.44 19.30 -7.12
N ASN A 49 24.18 18.98 -6.07
CA ASN A 49 25.19 17.95 -6.10
C ASN A 49 24.60 16.57 -6.38
N VAL A 50 23.44 16.24 -5.76
CA VAL A 50 22.74 14.99 -6.01
C VAL A 50 22.23 14.90 -7.45
N ILE A 51 21.73 16.03 -8.01
CA ILE A 51 21.25 16.08 -9.39
C ILE A 51 22.40 15.88 -10.40
N ARG A 52 23.58 16.42 -10.10
CA ARG A 52 24.75 16.29 -10.99
C ARG A 52 25.34 14.88 -11.02
N ASN A 53 25.30 14.18 -9.88
CA ASN A 53 26.02 12.93 -9.69
C ASN A 53 25.16 11.66 -9.80
N GLY A 54 23.84 11.78 -10.02
CA GLY A 54 22.99 10.61 -10.09
C GLY A 54 21.61 10.86 -10.69
N ASN A 55 20.89 9.76 -10.89
CA ASN A 55 19.51 9.81 -11.33
C ASN A 55 18.62 10.31 -10.19
N VAL A 56 17.73 11.25 -10.49
CA VAL A 56 16.79 11.83 -9.56
C VAL A 56 15.35 11.57 -9.98
N ASP A 57 14.42 11.72 -9.06
CA ASP A 57 12.99 11.60 -9.34
C ASP A 57 12.55 12.69 -10.33
N LYS A 58 11.74 12.32 -11.33
CA LYS A 58 11.23 13.27 -12.34
C LYS A 58 10.48 14.48 -11.72
N ARG A 59 9.92 14.31 -10.51
CA ARG A 59 9.25 15.40 -9.77
C ARG A 59 10.19 16.51 -9.33
N VAL A 60 11.51 16.28 -9.38
CA VAL A 60 12.51 17.33 -9.08
C VAL A 60 12.33 18.55 -9.98
N LEU A 61 11.85 18.35 -11.23
CA LEU A 61 11.63 19.41 -12.20
C LEU A 61 10.21 20.01 -12.16
N SER A 62 9.29 19.41 -11.39
CA SER A 62 7.90 19.84 -11.35
C SER A 62 7.55 20.55 -10.04
N ASN A 63 6.60 21.50 -10.11
CA ASN A 63 6.06 22.24 -8.97
C ASN A 63 7.15 22.88 -8.08
N ARG A 64 8.16 23.46 -8.73
CA ARG A 64 9.35 24.02 -8.11
C ARG A 64 9.46 25.53 -8.37
N TRP A 65 9.89 26.26 -7.37
CA TRP A 65 10.14 27.69 -7.48
C TRP A 65 11.28 27.98 -8.46
N LEU A 66 10.99 28.81 -9.48
CA LEU A 66 11.91 29.22 -10.52
C LEU A 66 12.03 30.74 -10.60
N HIS A 67 10.92 31.45 -10.41
CA HIS A 67 10.84 32.90 -10.56
C HIS A 67 10.12 33.53 -9.37
N ASP A 68 10.40 34.79 -9.15
CA ASP A 68 9.71 35.58 -8.11
C ASP A 68 8.21 35.67 -8.42
N GLY A 69 7.38 35.32 -7.42
CA GLY A 69 5.92 35.23 -7.56
C GLY A 69 5.37 33.83 -7.74
N ASP A 70 6.22 32.82 -7.95
CA ASP A 70 5.77 31.43 -8.06
C ASP A 70 5.19 30.92 -6.73
N VAL A 71 3.94 30.44 -6.76
CA VAL A 71 3.27 29.77 -5.64
C VAL A 71 3.35 28.26 -5.85
N VAL A 72 4.39 27.65 -5.33
CA VAL A 72 4.73 26.24 -5.57
C VAL A 72 5.12 25.52 -4.29
N PHE A 73 5.06 24.18 -4.31
CA PHE A 73 5.32 23.37 -3.13
C PHE A 73 6.82 23.23 -2.82
N PHE A 74 7.66 23.03 -3.85
CA PHE A 74 9.09 22.79 -3.69
C PHE A 74 9.90 24.09 -3.88
N ARG A 75 10.90 24.31 -3.05
CA ARG A 75 11.83 25.42 -3.20
C ARG A 75 12.71 25.28 -4.47
N GLY A 76 13.35 26.35 -4.89
CA GLY A 76 14.37 26.34 -5.94
C GLY A 76 15.52 25.37 -5.65
N ILE A 77 16.20 24.89 -6.71
CA ILE A 77 17.37 24.01 -6.58
C ILE A 77 18.52 24.79 -5.89
N SER A 78 19.01 24.23 -4.79
CA SER A 78 20.02 24.86 -3.93
C SER A 78 21.16 23.88 -3.61
N ASP A 79 22.29 24.41 -3.21
CA ASP A 79 23.42 23.62 -2.74
C ASP A 79 23.24 23.16 -1.28
N VAL A 80 22.35 23.83 -0.54
CA VAL A 80 22.07 23.51 0.86
C VAL A 80 20.89 22.55 0.95
N ALA A 81 21.02 21.48 1.75
CA ALA A 81 19.95 20.54 2.00
C ALA A 81 18.78 21.20 2.76
N THR A 82 17.54 20.82 2.41
CA THR A 82 16.35 21.28 3.15
C THR A 82 16.29 20.56 4.49
N ARG A 83 16.14 21.33 5.56
CA ARG A 83 15.89 20.78 6.90
C ARG A 83 14.45 20.26 6.98
N ALA A 84 14.19 19.41 7.97
CA ALA A 84 12.83 18.97 8.27
C ALA A 84 11.91 20.15 8.58
N THR A 85 10.82 20.28 7.83
CA THR A 85 9.84 21.36 7.98
C THR A 85 8.42 20.78 8.03
N SER A 86 7.50 21.51 8.63
CA SER A 86 6.08 21.14 8.70
C SER A 86 5.39 21.05 7.34
N ARG A 87 5.98 21.59 6.29
CA ARG A 87 5.49 21.53 4.91
C ARG A 87 5.30 20.09 4.41
N PHE A 88 6.13 19.17 4.89
CA PHE A 88 6.06 17.73 4.53
C PHE A 88 5.16 16.90 5.46
N VAL A 89 4.49 17.54 6.41
CA VAL A 89 3.49 16.88 7.26
C VAL A 89 2.16 16.87 6.51
N MET A 90 1.72 15.67 6.14
CA MET A 90 0.49 15.43 5.38
C MET A 90 -0.53 14.68 6.23
N LYS A 91 -1.82 14.82 5.88
CA LYS A 91 -2.88 13.98 6.47
C LYS A 91 -2.73 12.56 5.94
N ASP A 92 -2.76 11.59 6.84
CA ASP A 92 -2.66 10.16 6.51
C ASP A 92 -4.00 9.47 6.72
N ASN A 93 -4.75 9.35 5.62
CA ASN A 93 -5.99 8.60 5.59
C ASN A 93 -5.82 7.45 4.62
N VAL A 94 -6.06 6.25 5.07
CA VAL A 94 -5.84 5.03 4.30
C VAL A 94 -7.06 4.13 4.37
N PHE A 95 -7.39 3.54 3.24
CA PHE A 95 -8.31 2.42 3.10
C PHE A 95 -7.68 1.37 2.21
N GLU A 96 -7.60 0.14 2.70
CA GLU A 96 -6.92 -0.95 2.00
C GLU A 96 -7.70 -2.25 2.06
N LEU A 97 -7.60 -3.04 0.99
CA LEU A 97 -8.02 -4.44 0.98
C LEU A 97 -6.78 -5.29 1.30
N GLN A 98 -6.67 -5.65 2.58
CA GLN A 98 -5.53 -6.37 3.14
C GLN A 98 -5.44 -7.79 2.60
N SER A 99 -6.58 -8.49 2.59
CA SER A 99 -6.63 -9.85 2.06
C SER A 99 -7.97 -10.17 1.43
N ALA A 100 -7.92 -11.04 0.44
CA ALA A 100 -9.06 -11.72 -0.14
C ALA A 100 -8.76 -13.20 -0.25
N SER A 101 -9.70 -14.05 0.14
CA SER A 101 -9.57 -15.50 -0.05
C SER A 101 -10.83 -16.07 -0.64
N VAL A 102 -10.64 -17.01 -1.56
CA VAL A 102 -11.71 -17.79 -2.20
C VAL A 102 -11.40 -19.24 -1.94
N GLN A 103 -12.37 -19.98 -1.45
CA GLN A 103 -12.27 -21.42 -1.23
C GLN A 103 -13.44 -22.13 -1.89
N TYR A 104 -13.14 -23.26 -2.52
CA TYR A 104 -14.11 -24.16 -3.11
C TYR A 104 -13.92 -25.56 -2.56
N LYS A 105 -14.97 -26.11 -1.94
CA LYS A 105 -14.99 -27.47 -1.43
C LYS A 105 -15.61 -28.39 -2.47
N TRP A 106 -14.84 -29.31 -2.96
CA TRP A 106 -15.32 -30.30 -3.94
C TRP A 106 -15.71 -31.59 -3.27
N HIS A 107 -17.00 -31.91 -3.34
CA HIS A 107 -17.58 -33.16 -2.85
C HIS A 107 -18.03 -33.99 -4.05
N ALA A 108 -17.39 -35.11 -4.29
CA ALA A 108 -17.81 -36.03 -5.35
C ALA A 108 -17.88 -37.47 -4.84
N PRO A 109 -18.90 -38.26 -5.22
CA PRO A 109 -19.08 -39.61 -4.73
C PRO A 109 -17.89 -40.56 -5.02
N TYR A 110 -17.21 -40.32 -6.14
CA TYR A 110 -16.05 -41.15 -6.55
C TYR A 110 -14.78 -40.85 -5.71
N LEU A 111 -14.71 -39.72 -4.99
CA LEU A 111 -13.59 -39.43 -4.08
C LEU A 111 -13.51 -40.47 -2.95
N ARG A 112 -14.64 -41.04 -2.54
CA ARG A 112 -14.72 -42.09 -1.53
C ARG A 112 -14.01 -43.39 -1.97
N CYS A 113 -13.99 -43.68 -3.28
CA CYS A 113 -13.25 -44.84 -3.80
C CYS A 113 -11.73 -44.64 -3.64
N LEU A 114 -11.25 -43.42 -3.53
CA LEU A 114 -9.86 -43.05 -3.29
C LEU A 114 -9.55 -42.81 -1.80
N GLY A 115 -10.52 -43.08 -0.91
CA GLY A 115 -10.38 -42.81 0.53
C GLY A 115 -10.45 -41.32 0.90
N LEU A 116 -10.86 -40.45 -0.04
CA LEU A 116 -10.98 -38.98 0.18
C LEU A 116 -12.42 -38.62 0.48
N GLN A 117 -12.62 -37.74 1.44
CA GLN A 117 -13.94 -37.19 1.77
C GLN A 117 -14.19 -35.87 1.02
N THR A 118 -13.19 -35.00 0.98
CA THR A 118 -13.32 -33.64 0.40
C THR A 118 -11.98 -33.15 -0.13
N ILE A 119 -12.02 -32.47 -1.26
CA ILE A 119 -10.87 -31.69 -1.78
C ILE A 119 -11.25 -30.22 -1.70
N THR A 120 -10.43 -29.42 -1.02
CA THR A 120 -10.62 -27.98 -0.92
C THR A 120 -9.57 -27.25 -1.73
N PHE A 121 -10.01 -26.47 -2.70
CA PHE A 121 -9.16 -25.55 -3.46
C PHE A 121 -9.26 -24.17 -2.83
N GLY A 122 -8.13 -23.54 -2.56
CA GLY A 122 -8.06 -22.19 -2.00
C GLY A 122 -7.17 -21.29 -2.83
N VAL A 123 -7.60 -20.05 -2.99
CA VAL A 123 -6.79 -18.96 -3.55
C VAL A 123 -6.79 -17.83 -2.52
N ASN A 124 -5.61 -17.40 -2.13
CA ASN A 124 -5.41 -16.31 -1.18
C ASN A 124 -4.65 -15.19 -1.89
N MET A 125 -5.10 -13.98 -1.68
CA MET A 125 -4.50 -12.78 -2.25
C MET A 125 -4.29 -11.75 -1.15
N SER A 126 -3.18 -11.03 -1.20
CA SER A 126 -2.91 -9.93 -0.27
C SER A 126 -2.46 -8.67 -0.99
N ASP A 127 -2.63 -7.53 -0.31
CA ASP A 127 -2.24 -6.20 -0.81
C ASP A 127 -2.86 -5.82 -2.17
N LEU A 128 -4.13 -6.18 -2.40
CA LEU A 128 -4.79 -6.01 -3.69
C LEU A 128 -5.10 -4.56 -4.02
N PHE A 129 -5.58 -3.83 -3.02
CA PHE A 129 -6.12 -2.50 -3.22
C PHE A 129 -5.72 -1.57 -2.07
N TYR A 130 -5.26 -0.38 -2.43
CA TYR A 130 -4.79 0.61 -1.47
C TYR A 130 -5.14 2.02 -1.96
N VAL A 131 -5.92 2.75 -1.18
CA VAL A 131 -6.22 4.17 -1.40
C VAL A 131 -5.74 4.95 -0.19
N SER A 132 -4.97 5.98 -0.45
CA SER A 132 -4.42 6.84 0.60
C SER A 132 -4.41 8.30 0.14
N SER A 133 -4.58 9.19 1.11
CA SER A 133 -4.42 10.63 0.90
C SER A 133 -2.96 11.04 0.63
N VAL A 134 -2.01 10.22 1.09
CA VAL A 134 -0.59 10.37 0.81
C VAL A 134 -0.16 9.26 -0.14
N LYS A 135 0.43 9.64 -1.28
CA LYS A 135 0.95 8.64 -2.21
C LYS A 135 1.97 7.74 -1.51
N ARG A 136 1.66 6.45 -1.44
CA ARG A 136 2.59 5.46 -0.90
C ARG A 136 3.80 5.36 -1.81
N GLU A 137 4.92 5.83 -1.33
CA GLU A 137 6.18 5.80 -2.07
C GLU A 137 6.83 4.43 -1.92
N ARG A 138 7.21 3.86 -3.04
CA ARG A 138 8.01 2.64 -3.01
C ARG A 138 9.39 2.97 -2.47
N GLY A 139 9.79 2.31 -1.38
CA GLY A 139 11.17 2.35 -0.91
C GLY A 139 12.12 1.79 -1.97
N THR A 140 13.40 2.10 -1.85
CA THR A 140 14.44 1.54 -2.76
C THR A 140 14.65 0.05 -2.54
N SER A 141 14.26 -0.48 -1.39
CA SER A 141 14.60 -1.84 -0.96
C SER A 141 13.61 -2.91 -1.41
N TYR A 142 12.29 -2.63 -1.39
CA TYR A 142 11.28 -3.60 -1.84
C TYR A 142 10.05 -2.90 -2.42
N PRO A 143 9.64 -3.23 -3.65
CA PRO A 143 8.35 -2.82 -4.18
C PRO A 143 7.24 -3.57 -3.41
N PHE A 144 6.10 -2.90 -3.16
CA PHE A 144 4.90 -3.59 -2.72
C PHE A 144 4.51 -4.63 -3.76
N ALA A 145 4.59 -5.90 -3.39
CA ALA A 145 4.18 -6.99 -4.25
C ALA A 145 2.78 -7.43 -3.84
N ARG A 146 1.87 -7.47 -4.80
CA ARG A 146 0.63 -8.21 -4.65
C ARG A 146 0.99 -9.68 -4.57
N THR A 147 0.54 -10.36 -3.52
CA THR A 147 0.81 -11.77 -3.35
C THR A 147 -0.43 -12.56 -3.72
N VAL A 148 -0.24 -13.57 -4.56
CA VAL A 148 -1.27 -14.54 -4.91
C VAL A 148 -0.73 -15.93 -4.59
N GLY A 149 -1.42 -16.64 -3.72
CA GLY A 149 -1.11 -18.01 -3.35
C GLY A 149 -2.28 -18.93 -3.67
N ALA A 150 -1.98 -20.15 -4.09
CA ALA A 150 -2.97 -21.20 -4.24
C ALA A 150 -2.62 -22.36 -3.30
N ASN A 151 -3.64 -22.98 -2.72
CA ASN A 151 -3.50 -24.14 -1.86
C ASN A 151 -4.55 -25.19 -2.19
N VAL A 152 -4.20 -26.45 -2.01
CA VAL A 152 -5.10 -27.60 -2.12
C VAL A 152 -5.00 -28.39 -0.82
N SER A 153 -6.14 -28.63 -0.19
CA SER A 153 -6.24 -29.43 1.03
C SER A 153 -7.06 -30.68 0.74
N LEU A 154 -6.58 -31.82 1.19
CA LEU A 154 -7.22 -33.14 1.05
C LEU A 154 -7.67 -33.60 2.44
N LEU A 155 -8.93 -33.99 2.56
CA LEU A 155 -9.49 -34.62 3.76
C LEU A 155 -9.77 -36.09 3.45
N PHE A 156 -9.18 -36.95 4.24
CA PHE A 156 -9.30 -38.40 4.16
C PHE A 156 -10.36 -38.93 5.12
#